data_359e34e6df173a44ebc6b6256082aa22
#
_entry.id   359e34e6df173a44ebc6b6256082aa22
#
_cell.length_a   1.000
_cell.length_b   1.000
_cell.length_c   1.000
_cell.angle_alpha   90.00
_cell.angle_beta   90.00
_cell.angle_gamma   90.00
#
_symmetry.space_group_name_H-M   'P 1'
#
loop_
_entity.id
_entity.type
_entity.pdbx_description
1 polymer ?
#
loop_
_entity_poly.entity_id
_entity_poly.type
_entity_poly.pdbx_seq_one_letter_code
_entity_poly.pdbx_strand_id
1 'polypeptide(L)'
;MPLDPRTPVIVGVGQHQQRVDDPLQSPTPAAFIASAIRLAAADAGLSSLDAVDSLRVVQFLSWRYRDPARFIAAELGISPRETAMTTNGGNSPQSLVNSTALEIQSGAVDVVVLCGGETMRVRKRVRAMGIDLPWPEVPEDVKPQRMIGEELVMNHEYEISRKIWAPIQIYPMFETAIRAASGRTPDEHMVHISELWSRFSHVAAGNPHAWLRTPLSAEEIRTVGPRNRMIGLPYPKLMNSNNDVDQSAAVIMCSVEAAERLGISRDRWVFPLAGTDCHEHNFVSNRWEFTETPAIELGG
;
A
#
# COMPACT_ATOMS: atom_id res chain seq x y z
N MET A 1 -12.69 26.95 -20.33
CA MET A 1 -11.54 27.66 -19.76
C MET A 1 -10.30 26.80 -19.94
N PRO A 2 -9.14 27.35 -20.26
CA PRO A 2 -7.91 26.57 -20.22
C PRO A 2 -7.66 26.06 -18.77
N LEU A 3 -7.11 24.88 -18.64
CA LEU A 3 -6.69 24.35 -17.36
C LEU A 3 -5.50 25.16 -16.83
N ASP A 4 -5.42 25.31 -15.52
CA ASP A 4 -4.22 25.86 -14.90
C ASP A 4 -3.03 24.93 -15.19
N PRO A 5 -1.92 25.42 -15.73
CA PRO A 5 -0.73 24.63 -16.05
C PRO A 5 -0.18 23.82 -14.87
N ARG A 6 -0.40 24.32 -13.63
CA ARG A 6 0.03 23.64 -12.39
C ARG A 6 -1.00 22.68 -11.81
N THR A 7 -2.12 22.44 -12.48
CA THR A 7 -3.09 21.44 -12.04
C THR A 7 -2.44 20.06 -11.98
N PRO A 8 -2.48 19.34 -10.83
CA PRO A 8 -1.93 18.00 -10.72
C PRO A 8 -2.81 16.99 -11.46
N VAL A 9 -2.18 16.07 -12.16
CA VAL A 9 -2.83 14.95 -12.83
C VAL A 9 -2.09 13.64 -12.55
N ILE A 10 -2.82 12.56 -12.37
CA ILE A 10 -2.31 11.20 -12.43
C ILE A 10 -2.39 10.79 -13.89
N VAL A 11 -1.28 10.33 -14.44
CA VAL A 11 -1.15 10.05 -15.88
C VAL A 11 -0.81 8.61 -16.21
N GLY A 12 -0.36 7.83 -15.23
CA GLY A 12 -0.04 6.42 -15.43
C GLY A 12 -0.09 5.63 -14.15
N VAL A 13 -0.57 4.40 -14.23
CA VAL A 13 -0.64 3.47 -13.12
C VAL A 13 -0.09 2.10 -13.53
N GLY A 14 0.59 1.43 -12.59
CA GLY A 14 1.14 0.11 -12.82
C GLY A 14 1.03 -0.77 -11.60
N GLN A 15 0.64 -2.02 -11.79
CA GLN A 15 0.64 -3.04 -10.75
C GLN A 15 1.39 -4.26 -11.26
N HIS A 16 2.21 -4.83 -10.40
CA HIS A 16 2.97 -6.02 -10.71
C HIS A 16 2.91 -7.02 -9.56
N GLN A 17 2.82 -8.31 -9.88
CA GLN A 17 2.86 -9.40 -8.92
C GLN A 17 3.75 -10.53 -9.44
N GLN A 18 4.37 -11.25 -8.52
CA GLN A 18 5.15 -12.43 -8.88
C GLN A 18 4.78 -13.64 -8.02
N ARG A 19 4.91 -14.83 -8.63
CA ARG A 19 4.68 -16.13 -7.97
C ARG A 19 5.81 -17.06 -8.33
N VAL A 20 7.04 -16.68 -7.94
CA VAL A 20 8.22 -17.51 -8.22
C VAL A 20 8.18 -18.81 -7.42
N ASP A 21 8.48 -19.93 -8.07
CA ASP A 21 8.57 -21.23 -7.40
C ASP A 21 9.87 -21.39 -6.66
N ASP A 22 10.98 -20.99 -7.26
CA ASP A 22 12.28 -20.90 -6.61
C ASP A 22 12.51 -19.47 -6.09
N PRO A 23 12.54 -19.24 -4.78
CA PRO A 23 12.74 -17.89 -4.23
C PRO A 23 14.10 -17.28 -4.55
N LEU A 24 15.11 -18.07 -4.92
CA LEU A 24 16.42 -17.58 -5.35
C LEU A 24 16.39 -16.90 -6.72
N GLN A 25 15.37 -17.18 -7.53
CA GLN A 25 15.15 -16.53 -8.81
C GLN A 25 14.32 -15.23 -8.71
N SER A 26 13.92 -14.85 -7.49
CA SER A 26 13.21 -13.60 -7.31
C SER A 26 14.13 -12.41 -7.59
N PRO A 27 13.65 -11.41 -8.35
CA PRO A 27 14.35 -10.15 -8.46
C PRO A 27 14.50 -9.50 -7.08
N THR A 28 15.43 -8.55 -6.97
CA THR A 28 15.54 -7.70 -5.78
C THR A 28 14.22 -6.90 -5.60
N PRO A 29 13.85 -6.49 -4.38
CA PRO A 29 12.68 -5.63 -4.19
C PRO A 29 12.72 -4.35 -5.03
N ALA A 30 13.91 -3.76 -5.24
CA ALA A 30 14.08 -2.59 -6.10
C ALA A 30 13.74 -2.89 -7.57
N ALA A 31 14.26 -3.97 -8.12
CA ALA A 31 13.96 -4.41 -9.49
C ALA A 31 12.49 -4.80 -9.65
N PHE A 32 11.90 -5.41 -8.61
CA PHE A 32 10.50 -5.78 -8.57
C PHE A 32 9.57 -4.54 -8.59
N ILE A 33 9.88 -3.50 -7.80
CA ILE A 33 9.16 -2.23 -7.80
C ILE A 33 9.37 -1.48 -9.13
N ALA A 34 10.60 -1.49 -9.67
CA ALA A 34 10.90 -0.89 -10.97
C ALA A 34 10.03 -1.48 -12.10
N SER A 35 9.64 -2.75 -12.00
CA SER A 35 8.73 -3.37 -12.97
C SER A 35 7.34 -2.73 -12.94
N ALA A 36 6.80 -2.39 -11.77
CA ALA A 36 5.53 -1.65 -11.66
C ALA A 36 5.64 -0.22 -12.23
N ILE A 37 6.80 0.43 -12.03
CA ILE A 37 7.05 1.78 -12.59
C ILE A 37 7.10 1.72 -14.12
N ARG A 38 7.74 0.71 -14.72
CA ARG A 38 7.73 0.53 -16.18
C ARG A 38 6.32 0.30 -16.72
N LEU A 39 5.48 -0.42 -15.99
CA LEU A 39 4.07 -0.59 -16.37
C LEU A 39 3.30 0.75 -16.28
N ALA A 40 3.55 1.56 -15.25
CA ALA A 40 2.95 2.89 -15.12
C ALA A 40 3.41 3.84 -16.24
N ALA A 41 4.69 3.78 -16.64
CA ALA A 41 5.22 4.53 -17.76
C ALA A 41 4.57 4.12 -19.09
N ALA A 42 4.41 2.81 -19.31
CA ALA A 42 3.72 2.28 -20.48
C ALA A 42 2.24 2.69 -20.53
N ASP A 43 1.56 2.68 -19.38
CA ASP A 43 0.18 3.16 -19.25
C ASP A 43 0.06 4.66 -19.59
N ALA A 44 1.01 5.48 -19.15
CA ALA A 44 1.11 6.90 -19.51
C ALA A 44 1.50 7.14 -20.98
N GLY A 45 1.96 6.13 -21.71
CA GLY A 45 2.52 6.27 -23.04
C GLY A 45 3.92 6.90 -23.08
N LEU A 46 4.64 6.90 -21.95
CA LEU A 46 5.99 7.44 -21.85
C LEU A 46 7.04 6.44 -22.37
N SER A 47 7.91 6.91 -23.25
CA SER A 47 9.05 6.15 -23.76
C SER A 47 10.30 6.25 -22.86
N SER A 48 10.38 7.25 -22.01
CA SER A 48 11.45 7.51 -21.06
C SER A 48 10.91 8.04 -19.74
N LEU A 49 11.68 7.82 -18.67
CA LEU A 49 11.45 8.38 -17.33
C LEU A 49 12.47 9.47 -16.96
N ASP A 50 13.25 9.98 -17.92
CA ASP A 50 14.30 10.99 -17.67
C ASP A 50 13.73 12.32 -17.14
N ALA A 51 12.45 12.60 -17.39
CA ALA A 51 11.76 13.80 -16.90
C ALA A 51 11.32 13.71 -15.43
N VAL A 52 11.57 12.59 -14.75
CA VAL A 52 11.16 12.40 -13.34
C VAL A 52 12.02 13.26 -12.43
N ASP A 53 11.40 14.23 -11.76
CA ASP A 53 12.05 15.08 -10.76
C ASP A 53 12.26 14.37 -9.43
N SER A 54 11.24 13.62 -8.99
CA SER A 54 11.22 13.00 -7.68
C SER A 54 10.74 11.55 -7.77
N LEU A 55 11.46 10.65 -7.11
CA LEU A 55 11.08 9.25 -6.92
C LEU A 55 10.79 9.00 -5.44
N ARG A 56 9.53 8.71 -5.13
CA ARG A 56 9.03 8.58 -3.76
C ARG A 56 8.55 7.16 -3.49
N VAL A 57 9.10 6.57 -2.47
CA VAL A 57 8.85 5.16 -2.13
C VAL A 57 8.07 5.07 -0.83
N VAL A 58 6.94 4.37 -0.84
CA VAL A 58 6.26 3.98 0.40
C VAL A 58 7.16 2.98 1.13
N GLN A 59 7.45 3.26 2.41
CA GLN A 59 8.29 2.37 3.21
C GLN A 59 7.73 0.94 3.20
N PHE A 60 8.61 -0.04 2.99
CA PHE A 60 8.27 -1.44 2.97
C PHE A 60 9.12 -2.27 3.94
N LEU A 61 8.63 -3.45 4.31
CA LEU A 61 9.16 -4.26 5.40
C LEU A 61 9.95 -5.50 4.94
N SER A 62 9.82 -5.88 3.67
CA SER A 62 10.44 -7.10 3.15
C SER A 62 11.96 -7.02 3.03
N TRP A 63 12.53 -5.81 2.90
CA TRP A 63 13.98 -5.60 2.85
C TRP A 63 14.37 -4.21 3.35
N ARG A 64 15.57 -4.08 3.92
CA ARG A 64 16.07 -2.80 4.47
C ARG A 64 17.02 -2.12 3.51
N TYR A 65 16.50 -1.34 2.58
CA TYR A 65 17.34 -0.54 1.69
C TYR A 65 17.86 0.76 2.27
N ARG A 66 17.26 1.29 3.31
CA ARG A 66 17.52 2.62 3.86
C ARG A 66 17.17 3.79 2.92
N ASP A 67 17.62 3.76 1.68
CA ASP A 67 17.16 4.62 0.58
C ASP A 67 16.75 3.73 -0.61
N PRO A 68 15.54 3.17 -0.59
CA PRO A 68 15.06 2.31 -1.67
C PRO A 68 14.94 3.05 -3.00
N ALA A 69 14.62 4.35 -2.99
CA ALA A 69 14.46 5.13 -4.21
C ALA A 69 15.75 5.19 -5.04
N ARG A 70 16.90 5.26 -4.39
CA ARG A 70 18.21 5.22 -5.06
C ARG A 70 18.43 3.91 -5.84
N PHE A 71 18.07 2.77 -5.23
CA PHE A 71 18.22 1.47 -5.88
C PHE A 71 17.24 1.30 -7.03
N ILE A 72 16.01 1.76 -6.85
CA ILE A 72 14.98 1.73 -7.90
C ILE A 72 15.39 2.66 -9.06
N ALA A 73 15.92 3.84 -8.79
CA ALA A 73 16.42 4.76 -9.81
C ALA A 73 17.55 4.13 -10.64
N ALA A 74 18.48 3.43 -9.98
CA ALA A 74 19.55 2.68 -10.66
C ALA A 74 18.99 1.55 -11.56
N GLU A 75 17.98 0.81 -11.11
CA GLU A 75 17.30 -0.23 -11.90
C GLU A 75 16.55 0.34 -13.13
N LEU A 76 16.10 1.57 -13.03
CA LEU A 76 15.43 2.28 -14.11
C LEU A 76 16.39 3.03 -15.04
N GLY A 77 17.64 3.23 -14.62
CA GLY A 77 18.65 4.01 -15.34
C GLY A 77 18.36 5.53 -15.34
N ILE A 78 17.68 6.04 -14.30
CA ILE A 78 17.31 7.45 -14.16
C ILE A 78 18.05 8.11 -13.00
N SER A 79 18.11 9.45 -13.02
CA SER A 79 18.75 10.26 -11.99
C SER A 79 17.80 11.37 -11.52
N PRO A 80 16.77 11.03 -10.72
CA PRO A 80 15.83 12.02 -10.21
C PRO A 80 16.56 13.04 -9.31
N ARG A 81 16.09 14.28 -9.33
CA ARG A 81 16.62 15.34 -8.47
C ARG A 81 16.42 15.03 -6.98
N GLU A 82 15.31 14.35 -6.66
CA GLU A 82 14.96 13.98 -5.28
C GLU A 82 14.67 12.47 -5.18
N THR A 83 15.25 11.82 -4.16
CA THR A 83 14.81 10.52 -3.66
C THR A 83 14.14 10.70 -2.31
N ALA A 84 12.96 10.10 -2.14
CA ALA A 84 12.22 10.21 -0.90
C ALA A 84 11.62 8.87 -0.47
N MET A 85 11.41 8.72 0.83
CA MET A 85 10.74 7.56 1.42
C MET A 85 9.71 8.05 2.46
N THR A 86 8.58 7.37 2.56
CA THR A 86 7.61 7.66 3.63
C THR A 86 8.06 7.06 4.95
N THR A 87 7.51 7.57 6.04
CA THR A 87 7.47 6.85 7.31
C THR A 87 6.52 5.65 7.23
N ASN A 88 6.56 4.77 8.22
CA ASN A 88 5.70 3.58 8.23
C ASN A 88 4.25 3.94 8.54
N GLY A 89 3.33 3.57 7.64
CA GLY A 89 1.90 3.84 7.82
C GLY A 89 1.05 3.27 6.69
N GLY A 90 -0.09 2.66 7.03
CA GLY A 90 -1.01 2.10 6.04
C GLY A 90 -1.71 3.16 5.18
N ASN A 91 -1.81 4.40 5.67
CA ASN A 91 -2.32 5.57 4.95
C ASN A 91 -1.28 6.23 4.04
N SER A 92 0.02 5.92 4.20
CA SER A 92 1.12 6.58 3.49
C SER A 92 0.93 6.68 1.97
N PRO A 93 0.38 5.69 1.25
CA PRO A 93 0.15 5.82 -0.19
C PRO A 93 -0.79 6.98 -0.54
N GLN A 94 -1.91 7.14 0.18
CA GLN A 94 -2.86 8.21 -0.09
C GLN A 94 -2.31 9.58 0.34
N SER A 95 -1.70 9.67 1.52
CA SER A 95 -1.05 10.89 2.00
C SER A 95 0.05 11.36 1.03
N LEU A 96 0.77 10.41 0.43
CA LEU A 96 1.79 10.71 -0.58
C LEU A 96 1.19 11.29 -1.87
N VAL A 97 0.05 10.79 -2.33
CA VAL A 97 -0.69 11.37 -3.46
C VAL A 97 -1.15 12.78 -3.13
N ASN A 98 -1.76 12.99 -1.95
CA ASN A 98 -2.27 14.28 -1.51
C ASN A 98 -1.14 15.34 -1.44
N SER A 99 -0.05 15.03 -0.74
CA SER A 99 1.09 15.96 -0.60
C SER A 99 1.75 16.24 -1.94
N THR A 100 1.90 15.23 -2.79
CA THR A 100 2.47 15.39 -4.14
C THR A 100 1.60 16.28 -5.01
N ALA A 101 0.28 16.16 -4.95
CA ALA A 101 -0.63 17.04 -5.68
C ALA A 101 -0.45 18.51 -5.30
N LEU A 102 -0.33 18.79 -3.99
CA LEU A 102 -0.07 20.16 -3.48
C LEU A 102 1.31 20.68 -3.92
N GLU A 103 2.33 19.84 -3.92
CA GLU A 103 3.67 20.23 -4.35
C GLU A 103 3.74 20.50 -5.87
N ILE A 104 3.03 19.73 -6.69
CA ILE A 104 2.87 20.01 -8.11
C ILE A 104 2.15 21.35 -8.31
N GLN A 105 1.06 21.57 -7.59
CA GLN A 105 0.28 22.81 -7.68
C GLN A 105 1.12 24.04 -7.29
N SER A 106 1.97 23.92 -6.26
CA SER A 106 2.87 25.01 -5.85
C SER A 106 4.08 25.23 -6.77
N GLY A 107 4.34 24.33 -7.71
CA GLY A 107 5.52 24.37 -8.57
C GLY A 107 6.80 23.82 -7.95
N ALA A 108 6.73 23.17 -6.79
CA ALA A 108 7.90 22.58 -6.14
C ALA A 108 8.48 21.38 -6.90
N VAL A 109 7.60 20.60 -7.54
CA VAL A 109 7.94 19.46 -8.39
C VAL A 109 7.06 19.47 -9.65
N ASP A 110 7.48 18.79 -10.70
CA ASP A 110 6.76 18.76 -11.97
C ASP A 110 6.32 17.34 -12.37
N VAL A 111 7.23 16.36 -12.33
CA VAL A 111 6.96 14.95 -12.62
C VAL A 111 7.43 14.08 -11.47
N VAL A 112 6.54 13.30 -10.89
CA VAL A 112 6.80 12.50 -9.70
C VAL A 112 6.35 11.06 -9.89
N VAL A 113 7.21 10.11 -9.53
CA VAL A 113 6.84 8.70 -9.43
C VAL A 113 6.63 8.34 -7.97
N LEU A 114 5.45 7.83 -7.65
CA LEU A 114 5.08 7.26 -6.36
C LEU A 114 5.05 5.75 -6.52
N CYS A 115 5.74 5.02 -5.65
CA CYS A 115 5.80 3.56 -5.77
C CYS A 115 5.99 2.86 -4.43
N GLY A 116 5.77 1.56 -4.45
CA GLY A 116 6.00 0.69 -3.31
C GLY A 116 5.78 -0.77 -3.66
N GLY A 117 6.19 -1.64 -2.78
CA GLY A 117 5.99 -3.08 -2.98
C GLY A 117 6.55 -3.90 -1.85
N GLU A 118 6.05 -5.13 -1.72
CA GLU A 118 6.50 -6.11 -0.75
C GLU A 118 6.84 -7.43 -1.42
N THR A 119 7.92 -8.06 -0.98
CA THR A 119 8.35 -9.41 -1.39
C THR A 119 8.30 -10.37 -0.19
N MET A 120 7.20 -10.31 0.57
CA MET A 120 7.07 -11.02 1.84
C MET A 120 6.98 -12.54 1.66
N ARG A 121 6.37 -13.00 0.55
CA ARG A 121 6.28 -14.42 0.23
C ARG A 121 7.67 -15.03 -0.03
N VAL A 122 8.49 -14.35 -0.83
CA VAL A 122 9.88 -14.76 -1.09
C VAL A 122 10.66 -14.76 0.22
N ARG A 123 10.64 -13.68 0.99
CA ARG A 123 11.35 -13.58 2.27
C ARG A 123 10.97 -14.69 3.25
N LYS A 124 9.69 -15.01 3.36
CA LYS A 124 9.20 -16.09 4.24
C LYS A 124 9.71 -17.45 3.81
N ARG A 125 9.70 -17.74 2.51
CA ARG A 125 10.17 -19.02 1.96
C ARG A 125 11.66 -19.20 2.15
N VAL A 126 12.47 -18.19 1.83
CA VAL A 126 13.91 -18.19 2.02
C VAL A 126 14.28 -18.41 3.49
N ARG A 127 13.58 -17.71 4.41
CA ARG A 127 13.79 -17.90 5.84
C ARG A 127 13.44 -19.33 6.30
N ALA A 128 12.39 -19.92 5.75
CA ALA A 128 12.01 -21.30 6.05
C ALA A 128 13.02 -22.33 5.52
N MET A 129 13.74 -21.98 4.45
CA MET A 129 14.80 -22.80 3.86
C MET A 129 16.17 -22.60 4.54
N GLY A 130 16.30 -21.60 5.42
CA GLY A 130 17.58 -21.23 6.03
C GLY A 130 18.62 -20.70 5.05
N ILE A 131 18.17 -20.02 3.99
CA ILE A 131 19.02 -19.50 2.90
C ILE A 131 19.05 -17.97 2.99
N ASP A 132 20.20 -17.37 2.71
CA ASP A 132 20.34 -15.93 2.53
C ASP A 132 20.18 -15.55 1.06
N LEU A 133 19.43 -14.48 0.80
CA LEU A 133 19.29 -13.92 -0.55
C LEU A 133 20.50 -13.07 -0.90
N PRO A 134 21.01 -13.14 -2.13
CA PRO A 134 22.12 -12.29 -2.60
C PRO A 134 21.64 -10.85 -2.91
N TRP A 135 20.76 -10.33 -2.10
CA TRP A 135 20.26 -8.97 -2.27
C TRP A 135 21.18 -7.96 -1.59
N PRO A 136 21.32 -6.74 -2.14
CA PRO A 136 22.29 -5.79 -1.63
C PRO A 136 21.99 -5.38 -0.20
N GLU A 137 23.01 -5.46 0.65
CA GLU A 137 23.01 -4.82 1.96
C GLU A 137 23.36 -3.35 1.82
N VAL A 138 22.75 -2.52 2.64
CA VAL A 138 22.95 -1.07 2.61
C VAL A 138 23.57 -0.61 3.92
N PRO A 139 24.69 0.14 3.87
CA PRO A 139 25.30 0.71 5.06
C PRO A 139 24.32 1.52 5.90
N GLU A 140 24.55 1.56 7.22
CA GLU A 140 23.63 2.22 8.16
C GLU A 140 23.54 3.74 8.02
N ASP A 141 24.57 4.36 7.48
CA ASP A 141 24.66 5.80 7.24
C ASP A 141 23.92 6.29 6.00
N VAL A 142 23.50 5.36 5.12
CA VAL A 142 22.70 5.71 3.95
C VAL A 142 21.28 6.11 4.37
N LYS A 143 20.84 7.27 3.91
CA LYS A 143 19.50 7.82 4.17
C LYS A 143 18.91 8.39 2.89
N PRO A 144 17.58 8.37 2.71
CA PRO A 144 16.95 9.09 1.62
C PRO A 144 17.19 10.60 1.78
N GLN A 145 17.16 11.32 0.69
CA GLN A 145 17.30 12.78 0.71
C GLN A 145 16.14 13.43 1.49
N ARG A 146 14.96 12.80 1.47
CA ARG A 146 13.79 13.29 2.19
C ARG A 146 13.00 12.13 2.81
N MET A 147 12.59 12.33 4.07
CA MET A 147 11.56 11.52 4.72
C MET A 147 10.22 12.28 4.65
N ILE A 148 9.14 11.57 4.28
CA ILE A 148 7.79 12.13 4.15
C ILE A 148 6.88 11.48 5.20
N GLY A 149 6.17 12.30 5.97
CA GLY A 149 5.33 11.87 7.08
C GLY A 149 6.04 11.92 8.43
N GLU A 150 5.32 11.53 9.46
CA GLU A 150 5.80 11.53 10.85
C GLU A 150 5.98 10.09 11.33
N GLU A 151 7.05 9.85 12.10
CA GLU A 151 7.21 8.58 12.83
C GLU A 151 6.21 8.53 13.99
N LEU A 152 5.21 7.68 13.87
CA LEU A 152 4.16 7.53 14.87
C LEU A 152 4.42 6.33 15.78
N VAL A 153 4.28 6.55 17.08
CA VAL A 153 4.22 5.45 18.06
C VAL A 153 2.81 4.90 18.05
N MET A 154 2.65 3.68 17.51
CA MET A 154 1.34 3.07 17.27
C MET A 154 0.78 2.30 18.46
N ASN A 155 1.61 1.95 19.45
CA ASN A 155 1.19 1.17 20.61
C ASN A 155 1.81 1.73 21.88
N HIS A 156 0.99 1.90 22.91
CA HIS A 156 1.45 2.23 24.24
C HIS A 156 2.12 1.02 24.93
N GLU A 157 3.05 1.24 25.82
CA GLU A 157 3.72 0.15 26.58
C GLU A 157 2.73 -0.75 27.35
N TYR A 158 1.66 -0.15 27.86
CA TYR A 158 0.57 -0.89 28.50
C TYR A 158 -0.11 -1.87 27.54
N GLU A 159 -0.40 -1.44 26.30
CA GLU A 159 -0.98 -2.29 25.26
C GLU A 159 -0.04 -3.45 24.90
N ILE A 160 1.25 -3.13 24.72
CA ILE A 160 2.29 -4.13 24.44
C ILE A 160 2.38 -5.16 25.57
N SER A 161 2.34 -4.72 26.84
CA SER A 161 2.35 -5.60 28.02
C SER A 161 1.15 -6.56 28.07
N ARG A 162 0.03 -6.16 27.46
CA ARG A 162 -1.20 -6.96 27.32
C ARG A 162 -1.26 -7.75 26.03
N LYS A 163 -0.20 -7.74 25.23
CA LYS A 163 -0.10 -8.38 23.90
C LYS A 163 -1.11 -7.81 22.89
N ILE A 164 -1.43 -6.53 23.01
CA ILE A 164 -2.27 -5.77 22.07
C ILE A 164 -1.34 -4.90 21.25
N TRP A 165 -0.81 -5.41 20.14
CA TRP A 165 0.15 -4.69 19.31
C TRP A 165 0.02 -4.97 17.81
N ALA A 166 -0.65 -6.02 17.41
CA ALA A 166 -0.81 -6.37 16.00
C ALA A 166 -2.29 -6.24 15.56
N PRO A 167 -2.54 -5.97 14.28
CA PRO A 167 -3.89 -5.84 13.73
C PRO A 167 -4.82 -7.01 14.09
N ILE A 168 -4.26 -8.24 14.13
CA ILE A 168 -5.03 -9.45 14.48
C ILE A 168 -5.53 -9.48 15.94
N GLN A 169 -4.98 -8.65 16.83
CA GLN A 169 -5.49 -8.48 18.20
C GLN A 169 -6.40 -7.24 18.31
N ILE A 170 -6.13 -6.22 17.49
CA ILE A 170 -6.79 -4.90 17.57
C ILE A 170 -8.12 -4.91 16.83
N TYR A 171 -8.16 -5.33 15.58
CA TYR A 171 -9.39 -5.29 14.77
C TYR A 171 -10.56 -6.10 15.34
N PRO A 172 -10.36 -7.27 15.99
CA PRO A 172 -11.43 -7.98 16.66
C PRO A 172 -12.16 -7.17 17.75
N MET A 173 -11.49 -6.21 18.39
CA MET A 173 -12.13 -5.34 19.39
C MET A 173 -13.14 -4.39 18.73
N PHE A 174 -12.77 -3.78 17.60
CA PHE A 174 -13.67 -2.94 16.81
C PHE A 174 -14.87 -3.75 16.29
N GLU A 175 -14.61 -4.91 15.71
CA GLU A 175 -15.68 -5.79 15.18
C GLU A 175 -16.65 -6.23 16.28
N THR A 176 -16.14 -6.52 17.47
CA THR A 176 -16.98 -6.89 18.63
C THR A 176 -17.87 -5.71 19.07
N ALA A 177 -17.33 -4.50 19.08
CA ALA A 177 -18.12 -3.30 19.41
C ALA A 177 -19.19 -3.02 18.34
N ILE A 178 -18.86 -3.08 17.06
CA ILE A 178 -19.79 -2.95 15.94
C ILE A 178 -20.91 -4.00 16.02
N ARG A 179 -20.56 -5.25 16.30
CA ARG A 179 -21.54 -6.32 16.53
C ARG A 179 -22.50 -5.97 17.68
N ALA A 180 -21.94 -5.56 18.82
CA ALA A 180 -22.74 -5.23 19.99
C ALA A 180 -23.70 -4.05 19.71
N ALA A 181 -23.20 -2.99 19.09
CA ALA A 181 -24.02 -1.84 18.69
C ALA A 181 -25.14 -2.20 17.70
N SER A 182 -24.90 -3.18 16.82
CA SER A 182 -25.90 -3.67 15.87
C SER A 182 -26.95 -4.60 16.49
N GLY A 183 -26.81 -5.00 17.75
CA GLY A 183 -27.71 -5.93 18.46
C GLY A 183 -27.63 -7.39 17.97
N ARG A 184 -26.68 -7.73 17.08
CA ARG A 184 -26.56 -9.10 16.56
C ARG A 184 -25.91 -10.04 17.57
N THR A 185 -26.37 -11.27 17.61
CA THR A 185 -25.64 -12.38 18.25
C THR A 185 -24.32 -12.66 17.50
N PRO A 186 -23.36 -13.33 18.13
CA PRO A 186 -22.10 -13.72 17.45
C PRO A 186 -22.34 -14.52 16.15
N ASP A 187 -23.29 -15.43 16.14
CA ASP A 187 -23.58 -16.28 14.96
C ASP A 187 -24.22 -15.47 13.82
N GLU A 188 -25.20 -14.63 14.12
CA GLU A 188 -25.81 -13.73 13.13
C GLU A 188 -24.79 -12.76 12.53
N HIS A 189 -23.89 -12.25 13.36
CA HIS A 189 -22.86 -11.35 12.90
C HIS A 189 -21.84 -12.06 12.01
N MET A 190 -21.46 -13.31 12.35
CA MET A 190 -20.58 -14.11 11.52
C MET A 190 -21.17 -14.39 10.14
N VAL A 191 -22.47 -14.65 10.06
CA VAL A 191 -23.17 -14.76 8.78
C VAL A 191 -23.06 -13.45 8.00
N HIS A 192 -23.40 -12.32 8.64
CA HIS A 192 -23.37 -11.00 8.01
C HIS A 192 -22.01 -10.63 7.44
N ILE A 193 -20.92 -10.74 8.23
CA ILE A 193 -19.58 -10.40 7.75
C ILE A 193 -19.07 -11.37 6.69
N SER A 194 -19.41 -12.68 6.78
CA SER A 194 -19.02 -13.65 5.76
C SER A 194 -19.68 -13.41 4.41
N GLU A 195 -20.92 -12.94 4.39
CA GLU A 195 -21.60 -12.52 3.15
C GLU A 195 -20.90 -11.31 2.51
N LEU A 196 -20.47 -10.34 3.30
CA LEU A 196 -19.69 -9.20 2.81
C LEU A 196 -18.38 -9.67 2.17
N TRP A 197 -17.61 -10.51 2.85
CA TRP A 197 -16.36 -11.06 2.34
C TRP A 197 -16.56 -11.94 1.10
N SER A 198 -17.67 -12.69 1.02
CA SER A 198 -18.02 -13.45 -0.18
C SER A 198 -18.22 -12.55 -1.38
N ARG A 199 -18.97 -11.44 -1.25
CA ARG A 199 -19.11 -10.45 -2.33
C ARG A 199 -17.77 -9.92 -2.80
N PHE A 200 -16.86 -9.56 -1.89
CA PHE A 200 -15.50 -9.12 -2.25
C PHE A 200 -14.72 -10.21 -2.97
N SER A 201 -14.83 -11.48 -2.56
CA SER A 201 -14.13 -12.57 -3.24
C SER A 201 -14.59 -12.76 -4.68
N HIS A 202 -15.88 -12.55 -4.96
CA HIS A 202 -16.42 -12.60 -6.31
C HIS A 202 -15.91 -11.45 -7.18
N VAL A 203 -15.80 -10.23 -6.63
CA VAL A 203 -15.18 -9.10 -7.33
C VAL A 203 -13.69 -9.39 -7.60
N ALA A 204 -12.97 -9.91 -6.60
CA ALA A 204 -11.56 -10.28 -6.75
C ALA A 204 -11.32 -11.35 -7.82
N ALA A 205 -12.26 -12.27 -8.04
CA ALA A 205 -12.16 -13.29 -9.07
C ALA A 205 -12.03 -12.70 -10.49
N GLY A 206 -12.67 -11.56 -10.74
CA GLY A 206 -12.57 -10.81 -12.00
C GLY A 206 -11.38 -9.87 -12.10
N ASN A 207 -10.68 -9.58 -10.99
CA ASN A 207 -9.56 -8.66 -10.97
C ASN A 207 -8.24 -9.38 -11.30
N PRO A 208 -7.55 -9.02 -12.42
CA PRO A 208 -6.28 -9.65 -12.80
C PRO A 208 -5.15 -9.42 -11.78
N HIS A 209 -5.24 -8.38 -10.96
CA HIS A 209 -4.25 -8.02 -9.95
C HIS A 209 -4.55 -8.60 -8.56
N ALA A 210 -5.69 -9.29 -8.37
CA ALA A 210 -5.98 -9.93 -7.10
C ALA A 210 -5.11 -11.18 -6.91
N TRP A 211 -4.53 -11.32 -5.71
CA TRP A 211 -3.72 -12.49 -5.38
C TRP A 211 -4.55 -13.78 -5.29
N LEU A 212 -5.71 -13.72 -4.67
CA LEU A 212 -6.66 -14.84 -4.60
C LEU A 212 -7.84 -14.54 -5.53
N ARG A 213 -8.00 -15.36 -6.56
CA ARG A 213 -9.01 -15.16 -7.61
C ARG A 213 -10.05 -16.28 -7.65
N THR A 214 -10.12 -17.08 -6.62
CA THR A 214 -11.17 -18.09 -6.47
C THR A 214 -12.32 -17.50 -5.69
N PRO A 215 -13.53 -17.37 -6.28
CA PRO A 215 -14.67 -16.90 -5.52
C PRO A 215 -15.04 -17.92 -4.45
N LEU A 216 -15.39 -17.44 -3.26
CA LEU A 216 -15.72 -18.26 -2.11
C LEU A 216 -17.13 -17.92 -1.62
N SER A 217 -17.88 -18.92 -1.22
CA SER A 217 -19.16 -18.73 -0.55
C SER A 217 -18.97 -18.18 0.86
N ALA A 218 -20.01 -17.53 1.39
CA ALA A 218 -20.01 -17.06 2.77
C ALA A 218 -19.79 -18.21 3.76
N GLU A 219 -20.32 -19.40 3.47
CA GLU A 219 -20.12 -20.58 4.30
C GLU A 219 -18.68 -21.06 4.33
N GLU A 220 -18.00 -21.15 3.19
CA GLU A 220 -16.56 -21.48 3.13
C GLU A 220 -15.71 -20.49 3.89
N ILE A 221 -16.05 -19.19 3.82
CA ILE A 221 -15.29 -18.12 4.49
C ILE A 221 -15.46 -18.19 6.01
N ARG A 222 -16.65 -18.47 6.55
CA ARG A 222 -16.88 -18.54 8.01
C ARG A 222 -16.53 -19.88 8.63
N THR A 223 -16.48 -20.97 7.82
CA THR A 223 -16.25 -22.32 8.36
C THR A 223 -14.79 -22.52 8.74
N VAL A 224 -14.55 -22.70 10.04
CA VAL A 224 -13.21 -22.97 10.57
C VAL A 224 -12.78 -24.40 10.22
N GLY A 225 -11.55 -24.54 9.73
CA GLY A 225 -10.99 -25.83 9.36
C GLY A 225 -9.47 -25.75 9.14
N PRO A 226 -8.82 -26.84 8.70
CA PRO A 226 -7.37 -26.90 8.54
C PRO A 226 -6.77 -25.83 7.63
N ARG A 227 -7.49 -25.44 6.60
CA ARG A 227 -7.10 -24.40 5.65
C ARG A 227 -7.62 -23.01 6.01
N ASN A 228 -8.59 -22.93 6.93
CA ASN A 228 -9.22 -21.69 7.40
C ASN A 228 -9.28 -21.67 8.93
N ARG A 229 -8.12 -21.76 9.59
CA ARG A 229 -8.04 -21.77 11.04
C ARG A 229 -8.49 -20.44 11.65
N MET A 230 -8.99 -20.44 12.86
CA MET A 230 -9.25 -19.22 13.63
C MET A 230 -7.94 -18.46 13.86
N ILE A 231 -7.95 -17.14 13.61
CA ILE A 231 -6.83 -16.23 13.89
C ILE A 231 -7.10 -15.44 15.16
N GLY A 232 -8.22 -14.75 15.21
CA GLY A 232 -8.68 -13.99 16.37
C GLY A 232 -10.20 -13.81 16.22
N LEU A 233 -10.97 -14.25 17.23
CA LEU A 233 -12.42 -14.18 17.18
C LEU A 233 -12.90 -12.74 16.91
N PRO A 234 -13.76 -12.48 15.89
CA PRO A 234 -14.52 -13.46 15.09
C PRO A 234 -13.84 -13.93 13.80
N TYR A 235 -12.62 -13.58 13.50
CA TYR A 235 -11.98 -13.72 12.21
C TYR A 235 -11.23 -15.05 12.00
N PRO A 236 -11.72 -15.98 11.17
CA PRO A 236 -10.90 -17.04 10.60
C PRO A 236 -9.91 -16.46 9.57
N LYS A 237 -8.95 -17.27 9.13
CA LYS A 237 -7.85 -16.84 8.26
C LYS A 237 -8.33 -16.15 6.98
N LEU A 238 -9.42 -16.60 6.37
CA LEU A 238 -9.96 -16.01 5.13
C LEU A 238 -10.55 -14.60 5.30
N MET A 239 -10.79 -14.16 6.54
CA MET A 239 -11.20 -12.80 6.88
C MET A 239 -10.03 -11.91 7.32
N ASN A 240 -8.80 -12.35 7.14
CA ASN A 240 -7.61 -11.57 7.43
C ASN A 240 -6.82 -11.29 6.16
N SER A 241 -6.04 -10.20 6.15
CA SER A 241 -5.13 -9.90 5.06
C SER A 241 -4.08 -11.01 4.88
N ASN A 242 -3.72 -11.25 3.62
CA ASN A 242 -2.74 -12.26 3.27
C ASN A 242 -1.34 -11.64 3.17
N ASN A 243 -0.45 -11.97 4.11
CA ASN A 243 0.95 -11.53 4.08
C ASN A 243 1.86 -12.43 3.24
N ASP A 244 1.33 -13.47 2.60
CA ASP A 244 2.11 -14.41 1.77
C ASP A 244 1.97 -14.02 0.29
N VAL A 245 2.34 -12.79 -0.01
CA VAL A 245 2.22 -12.15 -1.33
C VAL A 245 3.50 -11.41 -1.70
N ASP A 246 3.74 -11.28 -3.00
CA ASP A 246 4.73 -10.40 -3.60
C ASP A 246 4.01 -9.52 -4.61
N GLN A 247 3.84 -8.24 -4.26
CA GLN A 247 3.10 -7.25 -5.04
C GLN A 247 3.80 -5.90 -5.01
N SER A 248 3.78 -5.19 -6.13
CA SER A 248 4.25 -3.81 -6.24
C SER A 248 3.28 -2.97 -7.07
N ALA A 249 3.31 -1.67 -6.82
CA ALA A 249 2.50 -0.71 -7.55
C ALA A 249 3.26 0.60 -7.74
N ALA A 250 2.87 1.35 -8.78
CA ALA A 250 3.39 2.68 -9.04
C ALA A 250 2.31 3.57 -9.63
N VAL A 251 2.44 4.88 -9.34
CA VAL A 251 1.61 5.95 -9.89
C VAL A 251 2.55 7.03 -10.41
N ILE A 252 2.29 7.57 -11.60
CA ILE A 252 2.98 8.74 -12.14
C ILE A 252 2.04 9.94 -12.05
N MET A 253 2.51 10.99 -11.40
CA MET A 253 1.81 12.27 -11.26
C MET A 253 2.65 13.38 -11.90
N CYS A 254 1.99 14.34 -12.54
CA CYS A 254 2.66 15.52 -13.06
C CYS A 254 1.72 16.72 -13.11
N SER A 255 2.27 17.89 -13.46
CA SER A 255 1.46 19.05 -13.82
C SER A 255 0.80 18.87 -15.20
N VAL A 256 -0.28 19.58 -15.44
CA VAL A 256 -0.89 19.65 -16.80
C VAL A 256 0.14 20.11 -17.83
N GLU A 257 0.95 21.13 -17.51
CA GLU A 257 2.02 21.62 -18.39
C GLU A 257 3.04 20.51 -18.72
N ALA A 258 3.44 19.72 -17.73
CA ALA A 258 4.35 18.60 -17.94
C ALA A 258 3.70 17.49 -18.78
N ALA A 259 2.43 17.18 -18.53
CA ALA A 259 1.70 16.19 -19.32
C ALA A 259 1.61 16.59 -20.81
N GLU A 260 1.34 17.86 -21.08
CA GLU A 260 1.32 18.40 -22.46
C GLU A 260 2.71 18.37 -23.09
N ARG A 261 3.75 18.82 -22.36
CA ARG A 261 5.16 18.80 -22.82
C ARG A 261 5.65 17.39 -23.14
N LEU A 262 5.23 16.39 -22.36
CA LEU A 262 5.59 14.98 -22.53
C LEU A 262 4.71 14.26 -23.55
N GLY A 263 3.71 14.95 -24.12
CA GLY A 263 2.81 14.38 -25.13
C GLY A 263 1.86 13.30 -24.58
N ILE A 264 1.58 13.33 -23.27
CA ILE A 264 0.67 12.37 -22.65
C ILE A 264 -0.77 12.69 -23.05
N SER A 265 -1.46 11.71 -23.60
CA SER A 265 -2.83 11.90 -24.10
C SER A 265 -3.80 12.27 -22.96
N ARG A 266 -4.69 13.23 -23.25
CA ARG A 266 -5.65 13.74 -22.24
C ARG A 266 -6.65 12.70 -21.72
N ASP A 267 -6.92 11.67 -22.46
CA ASP A 267 -7.75 10.54 -22.03
C ASP A 267 -7.12 9.70 -20.92
N ARG A 268 -5.82 9.87 -20.66
CA ARG A 268 -5.08 9.27 -19.56
C ARG A 268 -5.10 10.10 -18.27
N TRP A 269 -5.56 11.35 -18.32
CA TRP A 269 -5.47 12.26 -17.20
C TRP A 269 -6.58 12.01 -16.19
N VAL A 270 -6.19 11.71 -14.96
CA VAL A 270 -7.09 11.60 -13.81
C VAL A 270 -6.77 12.72 -12.83
N PHE A 271 -7.77 13.57 -12.55
CA PHE A 271 -7.62 14.73 -11.69
C PHE A 271 -7.91 14.37 -10.23
N PRO A 272 -6.95 14.48 -9.29
CA PRO A 272 -7.24 14.42 -7.87
C PRO A 272 -7.98 15.69 -7.45
N LEU A 273 -9.29 15.60 -7.26
CA LEU A 273 -10.15 16.77 -6.99
C LEU A 273 -10.15 17.17 -5.52
N ALA A 274 -10.02 16.20 -4.62
CA ALA A 274 -9.96 16.41 -3.19
C ALA A 274 -9.12 15.29 -2.55
N GLY A 275 -8.54 15.59 -1.42
CA GLY A 275 -7.80 14.63 -0.61
C GLY A 275 -7.81 15.07 0.84
N THR A 276 -7.88 14.10 1.74
CA THR A 276 -7.87 14.33 3.18
C THR A 276 -6.81 13.48 3.85
N ASP A 277 -6.24 14.01 4.93
CA ASP A 277 -5.38 13.28 5.86
C ASP A 277 -5.91 13.54 7.27
N CYS A 278 -6.43 12.51 7.91
CA CYS A 278 -6.98 12.56 9.24
C CYS A 278 -6.37 11.48 10.11
N HIS A 279 -6.17 11.77 11.39
CA HIS A 279 -5.65 10.85 12.39
C HIS A 279 -6.59 10.74 13.57
N GLU A 280 -6.87 9.51 13.98
CA GLU A 280 -7.45 9.18 15.28
C GLU A 280 -6.33 9.03 16.32
N HIS A 281 -6.70 8.78 17.59
CA HIS A 281 -5.72 8.40 18.59
C HIS A 281 -4.94 7.16 18.14
N ASN A 282 -3.61 7.25 18.14
CA ASN A 282 -2.73 6.15 17.76
C ASN A 282 -2.88 4.94 18.67
N PHE A 283 -3.03 5.18 19.97
CA PHE A 283 -3.23 4.11 20.94
C PHE A 283 -4.70 3.71 21.00
N VAL A 284 -4.98 2.47 20.73
CA VAL A 284 -6.34 1.93 20.77
C VAL A 284 -6.97 2.08 22.15
N SER A 285 -6.17 1.98 23.21
CA SER A 285 -6.61 2.16 24.61
C SER A 285 -7.03 3.60 24.96
N ASN A 286 -6.69 4.58 24.13
CA ASN A 286 -7.09 5.99 24.29
C ASN A 286 -8.37 6.33 23.53
N ARG A 287 -8.90 5.40 22.73
CA ARG A 287 -10.15 5.65 22.02
C ARG A 287 -11.33 5.56 22.95
N TRP A 288 -12.21 6.54 22.85
CA TRP A 288 -13.48 6.56 23.58
C TRP A 288 -14.52 5.64 22.95
N GLU A 289 -14.53 5.56 21.61
CA GLU A 289 -15.53 4.87 20.83
C GLU A 289 -14.88 3.97 19.78
N PHE A 290 -15.46 2.79 19.57
CA PHE A 290 -14.98 1.81 18.58
C PHE A 290 -15.94 1.60 17.39
N THR A 291 -17.13 2.19 17.44
CA THR A 291 -18.16 2.06 16.40
C THR A 291 -18.21 3.26 15.46
N GLU A 292 -17.63 4.37 15.87
CA GLU A 292 -17.57 5.61 15.11
C GLU A 292 -16.13 6.05 14.90
N THR A 293 -15.86 6.74 13.82
CA THR A 293 -14.54 7.29 13.51
C THR A 293 -14.68 8.67 12.86
N PRO A 294 -14.59 9.74 13.66
CA PRO A 294 -14.68 11.13 13.17
C PRO A 294 -13.70 11.42 12.04
N ALA A 295 -12.52 10.80 12.04
CA ALA A 295 -11.54 10.95 10.95
C ALA A 295 -12.09 10.47 9.60
N ILE A 296 -12.80 9.32 9.57
CA ILE A 296 -13.42 8.83 8.33
C ILE A 296 -14.64 9.69 7.96
N GLU A 297 -15.45 10.09 8.93
CA GLU A 297 -16.61 10.94 8.69
C GLU A 297 -16.22 12.30 8.07
N LEU A 298 -15.17 12.94 8.60
CA LEU A 298 -14.65 14.20 8.07
C LEU A 298 -13.92 14.02 6.73
N GLY A 299 -13.32 12.87 6.50
CA GLY A 299 -12.56 12.55 5.30
C GLY A 299 -13.42 12.13 4.10
N GLY A 300 -14.58 11.57 4.33
CA GLY A 300 -15.52 11.08 3.29
C GLY A 300 -16.51 12.11 2.85
#